data_bacd61ce60417e156531d3e62a8826d9
#
_entry.id   bacd61ce60417e156531d3e62a8826d9
#
_cell.length_a   1.000
_cell.length_b   1.000
_cell.length_c   1.000
_cell.angle_alpha   90.00
_cell.angle_beta   90.00
_cell.angle_gamma   90.00
#
_symmetry.space_group_name_H-M   'P 1'
#
loop_
_entity.id
_entity.type
_entity.pdbx_description
1 polymer ?
#
loop_
_entity_poly.entity_id
_entity_poly.type
_entity_poly.pdbx_seq_one_letter_code
_entity_poly.pdbx_strand_id
1 'polypeptide(L)'
;MSPHRAVIEAGPGAIRRLCCGADVVADTAVSAAALAAIDDQVALLDERPVAVDSLWFDALRSVAVDHRDGPVVVHPSWWSAARVEVVTAAARTLTRDVVVHPRSWLLRQASSGVSAATVVVEIAERLVLVAGAEVAAVARRTDAESVAGQVGSVIARMTRGITAVVLIDVPSTVAGAAFCGGSPRTRSWRCSQFITEPAQCRSAMRSTRGAC
;
A
#
# COMPACT_ATOMS: atom_id res chain seq x y z
N MET A 1 22.08 -1.58 16.78
CA MET A 1 21.41 -2.45 15.76
C MET A 1 20.10 -2.91 16.35
N SER A 2 19.02 -2.79 15.61
CA SER A 2 17.66 -3.11 16.07
C SER A 2 17.46 -4.63 16.17
N PRO A 3 16.78 -5.14 17.21
CA PRO A 3 16.54 -6.58 17.43
C PRO A 3 15.38 -7.14 16.59
N HIS A 4 14.78 -6.36 15.68
CA HIS A 4 13.67 -6.78 14.82
C HIS A 4 14.00 -6.55 13.35
N ARG A 5 13.22 -7.19 12.46
CA ARG A 5 13.35 -7.04 11.01
C ARG A 5 13.00 -5.62 10.56
N ALA A 6 13.71 -5.12 9.56
CA ALA A 6 13.29 -3.91 8.86
C ALA A 6 11.93 -4.15 8.19
N VAL A 7 10.95 -3.30 8.44
CA VAL A 7 9.70 -3.29 7.68
C VAL A 7 9.82 -2.20 6.64
N ILE A 8 9.85 -2.59 5.36
CA ILE A 8 10.09 -1.69 4.23
C ILE A 8 8.84 -1.65 3.36
N GLU A 9 8.31 -0.46 3.12
CA GLU A 9 7.27 -0.22 2.13
C GLU A 9 7.91 0.04 0.77
N ALA A 10 7.55 -0.76 -0.23
CA ALA A 10 7.95 -0.62 -1.62
C ALA A 10 6.78 -0.02 -2.43
N GLY A 11 6.70 1.31 -2.53
CA GLY A 11 5.65 2.02 -3.27
C GLY A 11 4.34 2.25 -2.49
N PRO A 12 3.37 2.99 -3.07
CA PRO A 12 3.39 3.68 -4.34
C PRO A 12 3.99 5.09 -4.23
N GLY A 13 5.09 5.42 -4.71
CA GLY A 13 5.68 6.77 -4.76
C GLY A 13 6.93 6.95 -3.91
N ALA A 14 7.26 6.00 -3.03
CA ALA A 14 8.50 6.00 -2.27
C ALA A 14 8.85 4.58 -1.81
N ILE A 15 10.13 4.37 -1.55
CA ILE A 15 10.64 3.19 -0.85
C ILE A 15 11.10 3.68 0.51
N ARG A 16 10.50 3.16 1.59
CA ARG A 16 10.74 3.69 2.94
C ARG A 16 10.65 2.62 4.02
N ARG A 17 11.34 2.86 5.13
CA ARG A 17 11.23 2.03 6.33
C ARG A 17 10.06 2.49 7.20
N LEU A 18 9.25 1.54 7.67
CA LEU A 18 8.07 1.78 8.51
C LEU A 18 8.30 1.51 10.00
N CYS A 19 9.45 0.94 10.37
CA CYS A 19 9.77 0.58 11.75
C CYS A 19 10.73 1.58 12.41
N CYS A 20 10.93 1.47 13.72
CA CYS A 20 11.90 2.22 14.55
C CYS A 20 11.63 3.72 14.71
N GLY A 21 10.44 4.21 14.36
CA GLY A 21 10.06 5.62 14.57
C GLY A 21 10.83 6.65 13.74
N ALA A 22 11.82 6.24 12.96
CA ALA A 22 12.53 7.10 12.03
C ALA A 22 11.92 6.97 10.63
N ASP A 23 11.56 8.07 10.02
CA ASP A 23 11.06 8.11 8.63
C ASP A 23 12.28 8.05 7.68
N VAL A 24 12.85 6.85 7.53
CA VAL A 24 13.97 6.62 6.62
C VAL A 24 13.40 6.32 5.24
N VAL A 25 13.65 7.21 4.30
CA VAL A 25 13.22 7.11 2.90
C VAL A 25 14.47 6.90 2.04
N ALA A 26 14.41 5.99 1.08
CA ALA A 26 15.45 5.86 0.07
C ALA A 26 15.53 7.13 -0.79
N ASP A 27 16.65 7.33 -1.45
CA ASP A 27 16.82 8.46 -2.36
C ASP A 27 15.63 8.61 -3.30
N THR A 28 15.14 9.84 -3.46
CA THR A 28 13.89 10.12 -4.19
C THR A 28 14.03 9.83 -5.68
N ALA A 29 15.18 10.15 -6.29
CA ALA A 29 15.41 9.91 -7.71
C ALA A 29 15.56 8.41 -7.99
N VAL A 30 16.31 7.69 -7.15
CA VAL A 30 16.45 6.22 -7.22
C VAL A 30 15.11 5.54 -7.03
N SER A 31 14.32 5.93 -6.00
CA SER A 31 12.99 5.37 -5.74
C SER A 31 12.02 5.61 -6.90
N ALA A 32 12.01 6.83 -7.45
CA ALA A 32 11.14 7.18 -8.58
C ALA A 32 11.51 6.37 -9.83
N ALA A 33 12.80 6.28 -10.16
CA ALA A 33 13.29 5.50 -11.30
C ALA A 33 12.98 4.00 -11.14
N ALA A 34 13.24 3.42 -9.96
CA ALA A 34 12.95 2.02 -9.67
C ALA A 34 11.45 1.69 -9.79
N LEU A 35 10.59 2.56 -9.24
CA LEU A 35 9.14 2.36 -9.27
C LEU A 35 8.55 2.57 -10.66
N ALA A 36 9.02 3.57 -11.42
CA ALA A 36 8.53 3.87 -12.76
C ALA A 36 8.89 2.76 -13.75
N ALA A 37 10.09 2.20 -13.64
CA ALA A 37 10.62 1.20 -14.57
C ALA A 37 10.50 -0.25 -14.05
N ILE A 38 9.63 -0.52 -13.06
CA ILE A 38 9.53 -1.85 -12.44
C ILE A 38 9.17 -2.98 -13.43
N ASP A 39 8.58 -2.64 -14.56
CA ASP A 39 8.24 -3.60 -15.62
C ASP A 39 9.33 -3.67 -16.72
N ASP A 40 10.40 -2.87 -16.61
CA ASP A 40 11.48 -2.76 -17.58
C ASP A 40 12.77 -3.40 -17.04
N GLN A 41 13.77 -3.56 -17.90
CA GLN A 41 15.10 -4.04 -17.50
C GLN A 41 16.05 -2.89 -17.18
N VAL A 42 15.83 -1.72 -17.78
CA VAL A 42 16.69 -0.53 -17.69
C VAL A 42 15.82 0.69 -17.43
N ALA A 43 16.26 1.52 -16.50
CA ALA A 43 15.72 2.83 -16.22
C ALA A 43 16.74 3.92 -16.59
N LEU A 44 16.28 5.17 -16.69
CA LEU A 44 17.15 6.33 -16.76
C LEU A 44 17.23 6.98 -15.38
N LEU A 45 18.45 7.11 -14.85
CA LEU A 45 18.75 7.88 -13.65
C LEU A 45 19.76 8.96 -14.05
N ASP A 46 19.39 10.23 -13.92
CA ASP A 46 20.19 11.37 -14.37
C ASP A 46 20.68 11.20 -15.81
N GLU A 47 19.76 10.85 -16.71
CA GLU A 47 19.99 10.60 -18.15
C GLU A 47 20.93 9.41 -18.46
N ARG A 48 21.29 8.62 -17.45
CA ARG A 48 22.14 7.45 -17.63
C ARG A 48 21.33 6.16 -17.52
N PRO A 49 21.55 5.18 -18.40
CA PRO A 49 20.91 3.88 -18.30
C PRO A 49 21.45 3.13 -17.08
N VAL A 50 20.56 2.67 -16.22
CA VAL A 50 20.85 1.87 -15.03
C VAL A 50 19.94 0.64 -15.00
N ALA A 51 20.47 -0.52 -14.65
CA ALA A 51 19.68 -1.72 -14.50
C ALA A 51 18.66 -1.55 -13.36
N VAL A 52 17.42 -1.95 -13.59
CA VAL A 52 16.33 -1.80 -12.60
C VAL A 52 16.62 -2.61 -11.34
N ASP A 53 17.20 -3.80 -11.47
CA ASP A 53 17.62 -4.62 -10.33
C ASP A 53 18.62 -3.89 -9.41
N SER A 54 19.55 -3.12 -9.99
CA SER A 54 20.52 -2.32 -9.22
C SER A 54 19.84 -1.18 -8.47
N LEU A 55 18.86 -0.51 -9.07
CA LEU A 55 18.08 0.54 -8.43
C LEU A 55 17.29 0.00 -7.23
N TRP A 56 16.63 -1.14 -7.41
CA TRP A 56 15.89 -1.79 -6.33
C TRP A 56 16.82 -2.25 -5.20
N PHE A 57 17.97 -2.84 -5.55
CA PHE A 57 18.98 -3.25 -4.57
C PHE A 57 19.46 -2.05 -3.74
N ASP A 58 19.86 -0.96 -4.40
CA ASP A 58 20.38 0.24 -3.71
C ASP A 58 19.32 0.91 -2.84
N ALA A 59 18.09 1.03 -3.34
CA ALA A 59 16.97 1.57 -2.58
C ALA A 59 16.67 0.75 -1.32
N LEU A 60 16.52 -0.57 -1.46
CA LEU A 60 16.24 -1.46 -0.34
C LEU A 60 17.38 -1.49 0.67
N ARG A 61 18.62 -1.52 0.19
CA ARG A 61 19.83 -1.48 1.04
C ARG A 61 19.88 -0.22 1.89
N SER A 62 19.58 0.93 1.29
CA SER A 62 19.65 2.22 1.98
C SER A 62 18.67 2.33 3.14
N VAL A 63 17.49 1.71 3.04
CA VAL A 63 16.48 1.75 4.10
C VAL A 63 16.55 0.56 5.08
N ALA A 64 17.27 -0.50 4.73
CA ALA A 64 17.49 -1.67 5.60
C ALA A 64 18.61 -1.49 6.61
N VAL A 65 19.38 -0.40 6.55
CA VAL A 65 20.53 -0.11 7.44
C VAL A 65 20.14 -0.28 8.91
N ASP A 66 21.06 -0.80 9.71
CA ASP A 66 20.93 -1.04 11.16
C ASP A 66 20.04 -2.23 11.56
N HIS A 67 19.55 -3.03 10.62
CA HIS A 67 18.84 -4.27 10.90
C HIS A 67 19.67 -5.48 10.47
N ARG A 68 19.74 -6.49 11.35
CA ARG A 68 20.53 -7.73 11.10
C ARG A 68 19.69 -8.81 10.41
N ASP A 69 18.41 -8.84 10.77
CA ASP A 69 17.48 -9.83 10.24
C ASP A 69 16.99 -9.38 8.86
N GLY A 70 16.63 -10.35 8.03
CA GLY A 70 16.11 -10.07 6.70
C GLY A 70 14.87 -9.17 6.73
N PRO A 71 14.68 -8.33 5.72
CA PRO A 71 13.57 -7.40 5.69
C PRO A 71 12.22 -8.09 5.50
N VAL A 72 11.19 -7.45 6.03
CA VAL A 72 9.80 -7.64 5.61
C VAL A 72 9.49 -6.56 4.58
N VAL A 73 9.28 -6.93 3.33
CA VAL A 73 8.93 -6.00 2.26
C VAL A 73 7.42 -5.99 2.07
N VAL A 74 6.84 -4.81 2.12
CA VAL A 74 5.40 -4.58 1.93
C VAL A 74 5.21 -3.86 0.61
N HIS A 75 4.42 -4.46 -0.27
CA HIS A 75 4.14 -3.92 -1.60
C HIS A 75 2.65 -3.60 -1.80
N PRO A 76 2.26 -2.75 -2.76
CA PRO A 76 0.86 -2.53 -3.11
C PRO A 76 0.17 -3.85 -3.46
N SER A 77 -1.02 -4.08 -2.92
CA SER A 77 -1.71 -5.37 -3.11
C SER A 77 -2.17 -5.62 -4.55
N TRP A 78 -2.15 -4.58 -5.40
CA TRP A 78 -2.49 -4.65 -6.82
C TRP A 78 -1.31 -4.93 -7.76
N TRP A 79 -0.08 -5.09 -7.21
CA TRP A 79 1.05 -5.46 -8.05
C TRP A 79 0.91 -6.86 -8.62
N SER A 80 1.36 -7.03 -9.86
CA SER A 80 1.46 -8.34 -10.50
C SER A 80 2.52 -9.20 -9.83
N ALA A 81 2.44 -10.51 -10.00
CA ALA A 81 3.46 -11.44 -9.51
C ALA A 81 4.86 -11.10 -10.07
N ALA A 82 4.94 -10.64 -11.32
CA ALA A 82 6.20 -10.23 -11.94
C ALA A 82 6.85 -9.05 -11.19
N ARG A 83 6.08 -8.01 -10.85
CA ARG A 83 6.58 -6.86 -10.05
C ARG A 83 7.03 -7.29 -8.66
N VAL A 84 6.26 -8.16 -8.02
CA VAL A 84 6.62 -8.70 -6.70
C VAL A 84 7.92 -9.49 -6.79
N GLU A 85 8.14 -10.25 -7.87
CA GLU A 85 9.37 -11.04 -8.06
C GLU A 85 10.59 -10.13 -8.26
N VAL A 86 10.50 -9.03 -9.01
CA VAL A 86 11.60 -8.05 -9.16
C VAL A 86 12.06 -7.56 -7.79
N VAL A 87 11.13 -7.12 -6.95
CA VAL A 87 11.46 -6.61 -5.62
C VAL A 87 11.96 -7.71 -4.69
N THR A 88 11.39 -8.90 -4.79
CA THR A 88 11.80 -10.07 -4.01
C THR A 88 13.22 -10.50 -4.38
N ALA A 89 13.55 -10.54 -5.67
CA ALA A 89 14.88 -10.85 -6.16
C ALA A 89 15.90 -9.84 -5.65
N ALA A 90 15.63 -8.55 -5.78
CA ALA A 90 16.49 -7.50 -5.26
C ALA A 90 16.69 -7.61 -3.73
N ALA A 91 15.63 -7.86 -2.96
CA ALA A 91 15.74 -8.04 -1.52
C ALA A 91 16.54 -9.30 -1.14
N ARG A 92 16.44 -10.39 -1.90
CA ARG A 92 17.20 -11.63 -1.70
C ARG A 92 18.70 -11.47 -1.96
N THR A 93 19.13 -10.46 -2.70
CA THR A 93 20.56 -10.14 -2.84
C THR A 93 21.14 -9.53 -1.57
N LEU A 94 20.31 -8.88 -0.73
CA LEU A 94 20.72 -8.36 0.57
C LEU A 94 20.85 -9.46 1.63
N THR A 95 19.89 -10.39 1.62
CA THR A 95 19.83 -11.49 2.58
C THR A 95 18.92 -12.61 2.07
N ARG A 96 19.22 -13.84 2.47
CA ARG A 96 18.38 -15.00 2.09
C ARG A 96 17.02 -15.03 2.80
N ASP A 97 16.93 -14.41 3.97
CA ASP A 97 15.72 -14.44 4.82
C ASP A 97 14.86 -13.20 4.56
N VAL A 98 14.13 -13.20 3.45
CA VAL A 98 13.22 -12.13 3.03
C VAL A 98 11.79 -12.61 3.14
N VAL A 99 10.93 -11.78 3.72
CA VAL A 99 9.49 -11.98 3.76
C VAL A 99 8.82 -10.88 2.95
N VAL A 100 7.88 -11.25 2.08
CA VAL A 100 7.19 -10.28 1.21
C VAL A 100 5.68 -10.40 1.43
N HIS A 101 5.01 -9.28 1.67
CA HIS A 101 3.58 -9.23 1.91
C HIS A 101 2.89 -8.12 1.13
N PRO A 102 1.63 -8.32 0.70
CA PRO A 102 0.82 -7.23 0.18
C PRO A 102 0.44 -6.26 1.32
N ARG A 103 0.25 -5.00 0.97
CA ARG A 103 -0.12 -3.92 1.91
C ARG A 103 -1.42 -4.22 2.65
N SER A 104 -2.41 -4.81 2.00
CA SER A 104 -3.64 -5.26 2.64
C SER A 104 -3.42 -6.25 3.77
N TRP A 105 -2.37 -7.08 3.69
CA TRP A 105 -1.99 -7.97 4.78
C TRP A 105 -1.53 -7.17 6.01
N LEU A 106 -0.63 -6.19 5.83
CA LEU A 106 -0.15 -5.35 6.94
C LEU A 106 -1.30 -4.60 7.63
N LEU A 107 -2.19 -4.02 6.84
CA LEU A 107 -3.35 -3.29 7.36
C LEU A 107 -4.29 -4.20 8.15
N ARG A 108 -4.52 -5.42 7.70
CA ARG A 108 -5.29 -6.41 8.46
C ARG A 108 -4.61 -6.79 9.77
N GLN A 109 -3.29 -6.99 9.78
CA GLN A 109 -2.55 -7.30 11.01
C GLN A 109 -2.63 -6.15 12.03
N ALA A 110 -2.53 -4.91 11.57
CA ALA A 110 -2.67 -3.74 12.43
C ALA A 110 -4.07 -3.60 13.06
N SER A 111 -5.07 -4.27 12.50
CA SER A 111 -6.47 -4.25 12.94
C SER A 111 -6.87 -5.49 13.75
N SER A 112 -5.97 -6.41 14.01
CA SER A 112 -6.26 -7.74 14.59
C SER A 112 -6.82 -7.72 16.04
N GLY A 113 -7.05 -6.56 16.65
CA GLY A 113 -7.81 -6.41 17.89
C GLY A 113 -9.33 -6.46 17.73
N VAL A 114 -9.84 -6.46 16.48
CA VAL A 114 -11.28 -6.46 16.19
C VAL A 114 -11.72 -7.86 15.80
N SER A 115 -12.68 -8.41 16.55
CA SER A 115 -13.26 -9.76 16.34
C SER A 115 -14.08 -9.90 15.03
N ALA A 116 -14.09 -8.90 14.17
CA ALA A 116 -14.86 -8.86 12.91
C ALA A 116 -13.98 -9.17 11.70
N ALA A 117 -14.58 -9.67 10.64
CA ALA A 117 -13.91 -9.80 9.36
C ALA A 117 -13.41 -8.43 8.86
N THR A 118 -12.19 -8.36 8.33
CA THR A 118 -11.61 -7.11 7.85
C THR A 118 -11.52 -7.12 6.33
N VAL A 119 -12.08 -6.10 5.70
CA VAL A 119 -11.96 -5.81 4.28
C VAL A 119 -11.08 -4.56 4.12
N VAL A 120 -10.05 -4.64 3.29
CA VAL A 120 -9.16 -3.51 2.96
C VAL A 120 -9.50 -3.00 1.58
N VAL A 121 -9.67 -1.69 1.46
CA VAL A 121 -9.88 -0.97 0.20
C VAL A 121 -8.65 -0.12 -0.06
N GLU A 122 -7.81 -0.52 -1.02
CA GLU A 122 -6.65 0.27 -1.46
C GLU A 122 -7.02 1.09 -2.69
N ILE A 123 -6.87 2.41 -2.60
CA ILE A 123 -7.14 3.31 -3.71
C ILE A 123 -5.83 3.61 -4.43
N ALA A 124 -5.67 3.08 -5.64
CA ALA A 124 -4.56 3.39 -6.53
C ALA A 124 -4.97 4.43 -7.58
N GLU A 125 -4.05 4.85 -8.42
CA GLU A 125 -4.30 5.87 -9.44
C GLU A 125 -5.36 5.42 -10.45
N ARG A 126 -5.29 4.18 -10.94
CA ARG A 126 -6.14 3.64 -12.01
C ARG A 126 -7.19 2.63 -11.55
N LEU A 127 -7.10 2.16 -10.32
CA LEU A 127 -8.01 1.15 -9.79
C LEU A 127 -8.25 1.32 -8.29
N VAL A 128 -9.30 0.70 -7.81
CA VAL A 128 -9.56 0.47 -6.38
C VAL A 128 -9.51 -1.03 -6.15
N LEU A 129 -8.62 -1.48 -5.29
CA LEU A 129 -8.55 -2.88 -4.88
C LEU A 129 -9.39 -3.08 -3.62
N VAL A 130 -10.17 -4.15 -3.59
CA VAL A 130 -10.90 -4.61 -2.42
C VAL A 130 -10.37 -5.98 -2.03
N ALA A 131 -9.72 -6.07 -0.88
CA ALA A 131 -9.12 -7.29 -0.35
C ALA A 131 -9.84 -7.74 0.92
N GLY A 132 -10.50 -8.87 0.85
CA GLY A 132 -11.21 -9.53 1.95
C GLY A 132 -10.98 -11.04 1.91
N ALA A 133 -12.07 -11.82 1.89
CA ALA A 133 -12.02 -13.26 1.66
C ALA A 133 -11.50 -13.59 0.24
N GLU A 134 -11.76 -12.71 -0.69
CA GLU A 134 -11.23 -12.70 -2.05
C GLU A 134 -10.61 -11.34 -2.36
N VAL A 135 -9.96 -11.20 -3.51
CA VAL A 135 -9.42 -9.94 -4.02
C VAL A 135 -10.16 -9.56 -5.29
N ALA A 136 -10.66 -8.33 -5.33
CA ALA A 136 -11.33 -7.79 -6.50
C ALA A 136 -10.78 -6.40 -6.84
N ALA A 137 -10.67 -6.09 -8.13
CA ALA A 137 -10.25 -4.79 -8.62
C ALA A 137 -11.41 -4.10 -9.36
N VAL A 138 -11.60 -2.82 -9.05
CA VAL A 138 -12.56 -1.94 -9.72
C VAL A 138 -11.78 -0.84 -10.43
N ALA A 139 -11.97 -0.69 -11.74
CA ALA A 139 -11.28 0.36 -12.49
C ALA A 139 -11.72 1.75 -12.02
N ARG A 140 -10.76 2.63 -11.74
CA ARG A 140 -11.05 4.04 -11.47
C ARG A 140 -11.38 4.75 -12.78
N ARG A 141 -12.63 5.22 -12.86
CA ARG A 141 -13.14 6.04 -13.96
C ARG A 141 -13.37 7.47 -13.47
N THR A 142 -13.66 8.36 -14.38
CA THR A 142 -13.96 9.78 -14.08
C THR A 142 -15.22 9.95 -13.20
N ASP A 143 -16.16 9.04 -13.32
CA ASP A 143 -17.37 9.03 -12.48
C ASP A 143 -17.10 8.33 -11.13
N ALA A 144 -16.80 9.14 -10.14
CA ALA A 144 -16.53 8.67 -8.79
C ALA A 144 -17.71 7.99 -8.11
N GLU A 145 -18.96 8.37 -8.45
CA GLU A 145 -20.16 7.78 -7.85
C GLU A 145 -20.37 6.35 -8.34
N SER A 146 -20.16 6.11 -9.63
CA SER A 146 -20.21 4.76 -10.22
C SER A 146 -19.14 3.86 -9.62
N VAL A 147 -17.91 4.36 -9.46
CA VAL A 147 -16.81 3.59 -8.83
C VAL A 147 -17.17 3.25 -7.39
N ALA A 148 -17.66 4.21 -6.61
CA ALA A 148 -18.09 3.99 -5.23
C ALA A 148 -19.22 2.94 -5.13
N GLY A 149 -20.19 2.99 -6.04
CA GLY A 149 -21.26 1.99 -6.13
C GLY A 149 -20.74 0.58 -6.43
N GLN A 150 -19.79 0.45 -7.36
CA GLN A 150 -19.18 -0.83 -7.69
C GLN A 150 -18.36 -1.37 -6.50
N VAL A 151 -17.52 -0.56 -5.87
CA VAL A 151 -16.76 -0.93 -4.68
C VAL A 151 -17.69 -1.36 -3.55
N GLY A 152 -18.76 -0.61 -3.29
CA GLY A 152 -19.78 -0.96 -2.30
C GLY A 152 -20.45 -2.31 -2.59
N SER A 153 -20.74 -2.60 -3.85
CA SER A 153 -21.29 -3.89 -4.26
C SER A 153 -20.33 -5.07 -4.04
N VAL A 154 -19.05 -4.85 -4.31
CA VAL A 154 -18.00 -5.84 -4.05
C VAL A 154 -17.87 -6.10 -2.54
N ILE A 155 -17.80 -5.05 -1.71
CA ILE A 155 -17.74 -5.17 -0.26
C ILE A 155 -18.96 -5.94 0.27
N ALA A 156 -20.18 -5.55 -0.15
CA ALA A 156 -21.41 -6.21 0.27
C ALA A 156 -21.44 -7.70 -0.08
N ARG A 157 -20.90 -8.08 -1.25
CA ARG A 157 -20.76 -9.49 -1.65
C ARG A 157 -19.79 -10.24 -0.73
N MET A 158 -18.61 -9.66 -0.45
CA MET A 158 -17.58 -10.28 0.38
C MET A 158 -18.00 -10.40 1.86
N THR A 159 -18.85 -9.50 2.33
CA THR A 159 -19.29 -9.45 3.74
C THR A 159 -20.71 -9.98 3.94
N ARG A 160 -21.26 -10.73 2.99
CA ARG A 160 -22.64 -11.21 3.06
C ARG A 160 -22.86 -12.06 4.30
N GLY A 161 -23.76 -11.60 5.17
CA GLY A 161 -24.15 -12.31 6.40
C GLY A 161 -23.15 -12.24 7.56
N ILE A 162 -22.11 -11.42 7.44
CA ILE A 162 -21.11 -11.21 8.50
C ILE A 162 -20.91 -9.71 8.79
N THR A 163 -20.60 -9.40 10.04
CA THR A 163 -20.13 -8.06 10.42
C THR A 163 -18.68 -7.89 9.97
N ALA A 164 -18.36 -6.80 9.31
CA ALA A 164 -17.02 -6.53 8.82
C ALA A 164 -16.58 -5.10 9.13
N VAL A 165 -15.28 -4.94 9.34
CA VAL A 165 -14.61 -3.64 9.38
C VAL A 165 -14.02 -3.36 8.00
N VAL A 166 -14.28 -2.19 7.45
CA VAL A 166 -13.72 -1.74 6.19
C VAL A 166 -12.62 -0.71 6.47
N LEU A 167 -11.41 -1.04 6.08
CA LEU A 167 -10.25 -0.15 6.12
C LEU A 167 -10.04 0.47 4.76
N ILE A 168 -10.02 1.79 4.70
CA ILE A 168 -9.76 2.52 3.45
C ILE A 168 -8.35 3.08 3.51
N ASP A 169 -7.52 2.69 2.56
CA ASP A 169 -6.15 3.14 2.40
C ASP A 169 -6.00 3.99 1.15
N VAL A 170 -5.62 5.24 1.35
CA VAL A 170 -5.40 6.20 0.27
C VAL A 170 -3.96 6.70 0.36
N PRO A 171 -3.07 6.24 -0.53
CA PRO A 171 -1.70 6.75 -0.59
C PRO A 171 -1.68 8.24 -0.86
N SER A 172 -0.76 8.96 -0.21
CA SER A 172 -0.64 10.42 -0.34
C SER A 172 -0.31 10.91 -1.77
N THR A 173 0.17 10.01 -2.61
CA THR A 173 0.49 10.27 -4.03
C THR A 173 -0.71 10.18 -4.96
N VAL A 174 -1.85 9.68 -4.48
CA VAL A 174 -3.07 9.56 -5.29
C VAL A 174 -3.81 10.89 -5.29
N ALA A 175 -4.07 11.45 -6.47
CA ALA A 175 -4.86 12.67 -6.61
C ALA A 175 -6.24 12.52 -5.93
N GLY A 176 -6.61 13.50 -5.11
CA GLY A 176 -7.82 13.46 -4.28
C GLY A 176 -7.60 12.98 -2.85
N ALA A 177 -6.43 12.48 -2.49
CA ALA A 177 -6.07 12.11 -1.12
C ALA A 177 -5.96 13.33 -0.17
N ALA A 178 -5.78 14.52 -0.73
CA ALA A 178 -5.61 15.77 0.02
C ALA A 178 -6.89 16.30 0.72
N PHE A 179 -8.05 15.71 0.45
CA PHE A 179 -9.31 16.16 1.04
C PHE A 179 -9.52 15.75 2.51
N CYS A 180 -8.67 14.91 3.07
CA CYS A 180 -8.69 14.61 4.49
C CYS A 180 -7.64 15.49 5.21
N GLY A 181 -7.97 16.77 5.41
CA GLY A 181 -7.12 17.77 6.04
C GLY A 181 -6.61 17.34 7.42
N GLY A 182 -5.32 17.19 7.56
CA GLY A 182 -4.58 17.01 8.79
C GLY A 182 -3.13 17.41 8.56
N SER A 183 -2.60 18.25 9.46
CA SER A 183 -1.25 18.81 9.45
C SER A 183 -0.17 17.81 9.00
N PRO A 184 0.85 18.25 8.24
CA PRO A 184 1.89 17.38 7.66
C PRO A 184 2.82 16.70 8.67
N ARG A 185 2.60 16.88 9.97
CA ARG A 185 3.48 16.37 11.04
C ARG A 185 3.09 15.03 11.65
N THR A 186 1.94 14.49 11.31
CA THR A 186 1.54 13.14 11.72
C THR A 186 1.02 12.40 10.50
N ARG A 187 1.90 11.73 9.76
CA ARG A 187 1.52 10.68 8.82
C ARG A 187 1.04 9.47 9.61
N SER A 188 0.00 9.66 10.41
CA SER A 188 -0.74 8.54 10.93
C SER A 188 -1.56 8.01 9.77
N TRP A 189 -1.46 6.75 9.50
CA TRP A 189 -2.37 5.97 8.71
C TRP A 189 -3.78 6.29 9.18
N ARG A 190 -4.51 7.13 8.47
CA ARG A 190 -5.91 7.36 8.77
C ARG A 190 -6.69 6.17 8.23
N CYS A 191 -6.75 5.18 9.07
CA CYS A 191 -7.68 4.10 8.95
C CYS A 191 -9.04 4.66 9.38
N SER A 192 -9.91 4.98 8.44
CA SER A 192 -11.31 5.25 8.75
C SER A 192 -11.99 3.90 8.94
N GLN A 193 -12.26 3.53 10.17
CA GLN A 193 -13.02 2.33 10.48
C GLN A 193 -14.51 2.62 10.27
N PHE A 194 -15.13 1.93 9.34
CA PHE A 194 -16.57 1.93 9.18
C PHE A 194 -17.09 0.54 9.56
N ILE A 195 -17.90 0.48 10.60
CA ILE A 195 -18.68 -0.71 10.92
C ILE A 195 -19.91 -0.67 10.02
N THR A 196 -20.01 -1.56 9.05
CA THR A 196 -21.13 -1.58 8.13
C THR A 196 -22.10 -2.72 8.42
N GLU A 197 -23.31 -2.38 8.83
CA GLU A 197 -24.47 -3.16 8.41
C GLU A 197 -24.67 -2.97 6.91
N PRO A 198 -25.15 -3.98 6.16
CA PRO A 198 -25.25 -3.91 4.68
C PRO A 198 -26.03 -2.72 4.12
N ALA A 199 -26.90 -2.11 4.92
CA ALA A 199 -27.72 -0.95 4.53
C ALA A 199 -26.99 0.41 4.65
N GLN A 200 -25.88 0.50 5.39
CA GLN A 200 -25.22 1.77 5.72
C GLN A 200 -24.04 2.12 4.80
N CYS A 201 -23.59 1.19 3.96
CA CYS A 201 -22.44 1.41 3.07
C CYS A 201 -22.67 2.58 2.08
N ARG A 202 -23.92 2.79 1.62
CA ARG A 202 -24.28 3.91 0.75
C ARG A 202 -24.26 5.26 1.48
N SER A 203 -24.60 5.28 2.77
CA SER A 203 -24.70 6.50 3.57
C SER A 203 -23.32 7.03 3.99
N ALA A 204 -22.38 6.14 4.32
CA ALA A 204 -21.03 6.51 4.75
C ALA A 204 -20.21 7.19 3.64
N MET A 205 -20.34 6.72 2.39
CA MET A 205 -19.68 7.35 1.25
C MET A 205 -20.26 8.74 0.88
N ARG A 206 -21.50 9.04 1.27
CA ARG A 206 -22.12 10.38 1.10
C ARG A 206 -21.75 11.37 2.20
N SER A 207 -21.45 10.90 3.42
CA SER A 207 -21.18 11.76 4.59
C SER A 207 -19.83 12.46 4.54
N THR A 208 -18.88 11.99 3.72
CA THR A 208 -17.57 12.66 3.57
C THR A 208 -17.60 13.95 2.75
N ARG A 209 -18.78 14.34 2.20
CA ARG A 209 -18.97 15.64 1.52
C ARG A 209 -19.31 16.81 2.44
N GLY A 210 -19.45 16.61 3.74
CA GLY A 210 -20.01 17.62 4.64
C GLY A 210 -19.19 17.97 5.87
N ALA A 211 -17.93 17.58 5.98
CA ALA A 211 -17.09 17.96 7.12
C ALA A 211 -15.72 18.45 6.62
N CYS A 212 -15.70 19.69 6.18
CA CYS A 212 -14.56 20.61 6.26
C CYS A 212 -14.91 21.72 7.23
#